data_c2dbb95b928f568756bce8b923acad17
#
_entry.id   c2dbb95b928f568756bce8b923acad17
#
_cell.length_a   1.000
_cell.length_b   1.000
_cell.length_c   1.000
_cell.angle_alpha   90.00
_cell.angle_beta   90.00
_cell.angle_gamma   90.00
#
_symmetry.space_group_name_H-M   'P 1'
#
loop_
_entity.id
_entity.type
_entity.pdbx_description
1 polymer ?
#
loop_
_entity_poly.entity_id
_entity_poly.type
_entity_poly.pdbx_seq_one_letter_code
_entity_poly.pdbx_strand_id
1 'polypeptide(L)'
;AIKAGALDYLLKPISEQEFINAIQKAMQEVNSNHHWEIAQKAYTEKQIERITLSANDGYHVVWVKDIMYCSSSGNYTTFHLQNGKQIIISKIIKEYEAILPSSFFVRTHQSYLVNMNYVERFTKEQNLILKNQAEIIVSNRKKEEVMNWFKNTI
;
A
#
# COMPACT_ATOMS: atom_id res chain seq x y z
N ALA A 1 -1.90 -8.99 40.16
CA ALA A 1 -2.66 -9.02 38.91
C ALA A 1 -1.99 -8.11 37.88
N ILE A 2 -1.12 -8.68 37.07
CA ILE A 2 -0.44 -7.98 35.98
C ILE A 2 -1.42 -7.91 34.81
N LYS A 3 -1.95 -6.71 34.52
CA LYS A 3 -2.81 -6.49 33.36
C LYS A 3 -1.99 -5.99 32.18
N ALA A 4 -2.28 -6.58 31.04
CA ALA A 4 -1.69 -6.39 29.74
C ALA A 4 -1.38 -4.94 29.38
N GLY A 5 -0.14 -4.66 28.94
CA GLY A 5 0.27 -3.40 28.34
C GLY A 5 1.36 -2.63 29.08
N ALA A 6 1.78 -3.04 30.27
CA ALA A 6 2.93 -2.40 30.94
C ALA A 6 4.22 -3.16 30.60
N LEU A 7 5.21 -2.45 30.08
CA LEU A 7 6.52 -2.98 29.69
C LEU A 7 7.39 -3.34 30.90
N ASP A 8 7.25 -2.55 31.99
CA ASP A 8 7.96 -2.75 33.22
C ASP A 8 7.29 -2.00 34.39
N TYR A 9 7.70 -2.31 35.65
CA TYR A 9 7.24 -1.66 36.85
C TYR A 9 8.45 -1.15 37.65
N LEU A 10 8.41 0.11 38.03
CA LEU A 10 9.41 0.70 38.91
C LEU A 10 8.82 0.96 40.31
N LEU A 11 9.43 0.38 41.35
CA LEU A 11 9.01 0.61 42.74
C LEU A 11 9.71 1.84 43.27
N LYS A 12 8.99 2.67 44.03
CA LYS A 12 9.56 3.82 44.72
C LYS A 12 10.17 3.37 46.07
N PRO A 13 11.39 3.84 46.43
CA PRO A 13 12.27 4.77 45.71
C PRO A 13 12.93 4.11 44.48
N ILE A 14 12.92 4.82 43.32
CA ILE A 14 13.46 4.33 42.07
C ILE A 14 14.98 4.47 42.11
N SER A 15 15.71 3.35 41.92
CA SER A 15 17.16 3.39 41.76
C SER A 15 17.54 3.81 40.33
N GLU A 16 18.67 4.47 40.16
CA GLU A 16 19.18 4.89 38.86
C GLU A 16 19.35 3.67 37.91
N GLN A 17 19.81 2.54 38.45
CA GLN A 17 20.04 1.32 37.66
C GLN A 17 18.74 0.70 37.16
N GLU A 18 17.70 0.65 37.98
CA GLU A 18 16.37 0.14 37.59
C GLU A 18 15.73 1.04 36.52
N PHE A 19 15.90 2.35 36.65
CA PHE A 19 15.43 3.30 35.66
C PHE A 19 16.13 3.11 34.30
N ILE A 20 17.47 3.00 34.30
CA ILE A 20 18.26 2.74 33.08
C ILE A 20 17.82 1.43 32.43
N ASN A 21 17.66 0.36 33.21
CA ASN A 21 17.23 -0.94 32.68
C ASN A 21 15.82 -0.89 32.04
N ALA A 22 14.89 -0.19 32.70
CA ALA A 22 13.53 -0.01 32.17
C ALA A 22 13.52 0.80 30.84
N ILE A 23 14.35 1.83 30.75
CA ILE A 23 14.54 2.63 29.53
C ILE A 23 15.14 1.76 28.40
N GLN A 24 16.19 0.99 28.71
CA GLN A 24 16.80 0.09 27.70
C GLN A 24 15.81 -0.94 27.17
N LYS A 25 14.99 -1.52 28.05
CA LYS A 25 13.94 -2.47 27.67
C LYS A 25 12.86 -1.81 26.81
N ALA A 26 12.43 -0.60 27.17
CA ALA A 26 11.49 0.17 26.38
C ALA A 26 12.05 0.51 24.98
N MET A 27 13.33 0.86 24.88
CA MET A 27 14.01 1.15 23.61
C MET A 27 14.14 -0.11 22.72
N GLN A 28 14.36 -1.29 23.31
CA GLN A 28 14.38 -2.55 22.57
C GLN A 28 13.01 -2.89 22.01
N GLU A 29 11.94 -2.65 22.74
CA GLU A 29 10.57 -2.87 22.24
C GLU A 29 10.13 -1.82 21.22
N VAL A 30 10.56 -0.58 21.33
CA VAL A 30 10.35 0.44 20.29
C VAL A 30 11.00 0.01 18.96
N ASN A 31 12.19 -0.61 19.01
CA ASN A 31 12.81 -1.19 17.80
C ASN A 31 12.07 -2.44 17.27
N SER A 32 11.35 -3.18 18.12
CA SER A 32 10.49 -4.30 17.67
C SER A 32 9.12 -3.83 17.19
N ASN A 33 8.70 -2.61 17.55
CA ASN A 33 7.44 -1.99 17.06
C ASN A 33 7.43 -1.72 15.55
N HIS A 34 8.57 -1.78 14.86
CA HIS A 34 8.60 -1.74 13.40
C HIS A 34 7.77 -2.89 12.79
N HIS A 35 7.76 -4.06 13.42
CA HIS A 35 6.87 -5.16 13.05
C HIS A 35 5.39 -4.85 13.33
N TRP A 36 5.10 -4.13 14.41
CA TRP A 36 3.74 -3.72 14.75
C TRP A 36 3.20 -2.65 13.78
N GLU A 37 4.01 -1.66 13.43
CA GLU A 37 3.64 -0.66 12.43
C GLU A 37 3.37 -1.28 11.06
N ILE A 38 4.21 -2.25 10.64
CA ILE A 38 4.00 -3.02 9.40
C ILE A 38 2.70 -3.84 9.49
N ALA A 39 2.47 -4.53 10.61
CA ALA A 39 1.26 -5.32 10.82
C ALA A 39 0.01 -4.44 10.89
N GLN A 40 0.09 -3.28 11.56
CA GLN A 40 -1.01 -2.32 11.66
C GLN A 40 -1.31 -1.67 10.30
N LYS A 41 -0.28 -1.32 9.53
CA LYS A 41 -0.42 -0.81 8.18
C LYS A 41 -1.06 -1.85 7.25
N ALA A 42 -0.59 -3.09 7.29
CA ALA A 42 -1.16 -4.21 6.53
C ALA A 42 -2.62 -4.50 6.93
N TYR A 43 -2.96 -4.39 8.23
CA TYR A 43 -4.33 -4.55 8.71
C TYR A 43 -5.24 -3.40 8.25
N THR A 44 -4.77 -2.16 8.30
CA THR A 44 -5.51 -0.98 7.85
C THR A 44 -5.68 -0.99 6.33
N GLU A 45 -4.64 -1.33 5.56
CA GLU A 45 -4.71 -1.47 4.11
C GLU A 45 -5.73 -2.53 3.68
N LYS A 46 -5.84 -3.64 4.43
CA LYS A 46 -6.77 -4.74 4.14
C LYS A 46 -8.23 -4.34 4.37
N GLN A 47 -8.50 -3.25 5.11
CA GLN A 47 -9.85 -2.78 5.42
C GLN A 47 -10.37 -1.68 4.48
N ILE A 48 -9.52 -1.13 3.60
CA ILE A 48 -9.99 -0.13 2.62
C ILE A 48 -10.71 -0.84 1.48
N GLU A 49 -12.03 -0.95 1.62
CA GLU A 49 -12.87 -1.58 0.59
C GLU A 49 -13.35 -0.59 -0.46
N ARG A 50 -13.52 0.69 -0.09
CA ARG A 50 -14.05 1.75 -0.95
C ARG A 50 -13.28 3.04 -0.79
N ILE A 51 -13.15 3.78 -1.90
CA ILE A 51 -12.60 5.13 -1.91
C ILE A 51 -13.60 6.08 -2.56
N THR A 52 -13.55 7.34 -2.14
CA THR A 52 -14.33 8.41 -2.77
C THR A 52 -13.40 9.24 -3.65
N LEU A 53 -13.76 9.34 -4.92
CA LEU A 53 -13.03 10.10 -5.94
C LEU A 53 -13.81 11.38 -6.25
N SER A 54 -13.18 12.54 -6.07
CA SER A 54 -13.77 13.84 -6.41
C SER A 54 -13.40 14.19 -7.86
N ALA A 55 -14.32 13.98 -8.78
CA ALA A 55 -14.21 14.31 -10.19
C ALA A 55 -14.97 15.63 -10.52
N ASN A 56 -14.84 16.12 -11.74
CA ASN A 56 -15.51 17.36 -12.16
C ASN A 56 -17.05 17.24 -12.17
N ASP A 57 -17.58 16.04 -12.36
CA ASP A 57 -19.01 15.72 -12.38
C ASP A 57 -19.56 15.34 -10.99
N GLY A 58 -18.71 15.34 -9.95
CA GLY A 58 -19.13 15.04 -8.57
C GLY A 58 -18.26 14.00 -7.87
N TYR A 59 -18.84 13.39 -6.84
CA TYR A 59 -18.16 12.37 -6.03
C TYR A 59 -18.55 10.96 -6.49
N HIS A 60 -17.55 10.15 -6.82
CA HIS A 60 -17.72 8.75 -7.16
C HIS A 60 -17.24 7.87 -6.01
N VAL A 61 -18.11 7.00 -5.49
CA VAL A 61 -17.72 5.95 -4.55
C VAL A 61 -17.35 4.70 -5.34
N VAL A 62 -16.11 4.26 -5.22
CA VAL A 62 -15.53 3.16 -6.00
C VAL A 62 -15.05 2.07 -5.06
N TRP A 63 -15.39 0.82 -5.36
CA TRP A 63 -14.79 -0.32 -4.69
C TRP A 63 -13.35 -0.50 -5.13
N VAL A 64 -12.43 -0.62 -4.18
CA VAL A 64 -11.00 -0.77 -4.47
C VAL A 64 -10.73 -2.01 -5.31
N LYS A 65 -11.49 -3.09 -5.07
CA LYS A 65 -11.40 -4.33 -5.86
C LYS A 65 -11.77 -4.15 -7.33
N ASP A 66 -12.58 -3.13 -7.69
CA ASP A 66 -13.02 -2.89 -9.05
C ASP A 66 -12.04 -2.02 -9.85
N ILE A 67 -11.03 -1.46 -9.18
CA ILE A 67 -9.98 -0.67 -9.82
C ILE A 67 -8.96 -1.63 -10.43
N MET A 68 -8.84 -1.62 -11.76
CA MET A 68 -7.85 -2.42 -12.48
C MET A 68 -6.48 -1.77 -12.47
N TYR A 69 -6.43 -0.49 -12.79
CA TYR A 69 -5.21 0.31 -12.73
C TYR A 69 -5.53 1.80 -12.74
N CYS A 70 -4.55 2.61 -12.36
CA CYS A 70 -4.57 4.05 -12.52
C CYS A 70 -3.48 4.46 -13.50
N SER A 71 -3.80 5.40 -14.38
CA SER A 71 -2.83 6.05 -15.26
C SER A 71 -2.74 7.54 -14.95
N SER A 72 -1.58 8.16 -15.15
CA SER A 72 -1.41 9.60 -14.96
C SER A 72 -1.00 10.31 -16.24
N SER A 73 -1.54 11.53 -16.40
CA SER A 73 -1.15 12.48 -17.42
C SER A 73 -1.05 13.87 -16.77
N GLY A 74 0.18 14.36 -16.60
CA GLY A 74 0.44 15.60 -15.86
C GLY A 74 -0.08 15.51 -14.42
N ASN A 75 -0.96 16.41 -14.04
CA ASN A 75 -1.57 16.49 -12.71
C ASN A 75 -2.89 15.71 -12.58
N TYR A 76 -3.24 14.91 -13.58
CA TYR A 76 -4.47 14.14 -13.60
C TYR A 76 -4.17 12.65 -13.41
N THR A 77 -5.05 11.99 -12.65
CA THR A 77 -5.07 10.53 -12.53
C THR A 77 -6.37 10.00 -13.08
N THR A 78 -6.29 9.02 -13.98
CA THR A 78 -7.43 8.29 -14.52
C THR A 78 -7.53 6.92 -13.86
N PHE A 79 -8.64 6.63 -13.21
CA PHE A 79 -8.99 5.32 -12.68
C PHE A 79 -9.69 4.50 -13.75
N HIS A 80 -9.16 3.34 -14.07
CA HIS A 80 -9.75 2.38 -15.02
C HIS A 80 -10.39 1.24 -14.24
N LEU A 81 -11.72 1.12 -14.35
CA LEU A 81 -12.51 0.15 -13.61
C LEU A 81 -12.80 -1.10 -14.45
N GLN A 82 -13.04 -2.23 -13.80
CA GLN A 82 -13.32 -3.52 -14.44
C GLN A 82 -14.55 -3.50 -15.37
N ASN A 83 -15.52 -2.61 -15.12
CA ASN A 83 -16.70 -2.43 -15.97
C ASN A 83 -16.45 -1.53 -17.18
N GLY A 84 -15.21 -1.15 -17.46
CA GLY A 84 -14.81 -0.25 -18.55
C GLY A 84 -15.00 1.24 -18.25
N LYS A 85 -15.58 1.62 -17.10
CA LYS A 85 -15.70 3.02 -16.70
C LYS A 85 -14.35 3.62 -16.38
N GLN A 86 -14.15 4.88 -16.77
CA GLN A 86 -12.99 5.69 -16.43
C GLN A 86 -13.43 6.90 -15.61
N ILE A 87 -12.66 7.24 -14.58
CA ILE A 87 -12.89 8.40 -13.72
C ILE A 87 -11.61 9.21 -13.69
N ILE A 88 -11.68 10.48 -14.09
CA ILE A 88 -10.53 11.38 -14.16
C ILE A 88 -10.58 12.34 -12.97
N ILE A 89 -9.46 12.42 -12.25
CA ILE A 89 -9.30 13.21 -11.03
C ILE A 89 -8.13 14.19 -11.19
N SER A 90 -8.32 15.43 -10.76
CA SER A 90 -7.30 16.48 -10.75
C SER A 90 -6.34 16.36 -9.55
N LYS A 91 -5.74 15.17 -9.40
CA LYS A 91 -4.74 14.85 -8.38
C LYS A 91 -3.68 13.92 -8.96
N ILE A 92 -2.48 14.02 -8.41
CA ILE A 92 -1.34 13.18 -8.85
C ILE A 92 -1.48 11.74 -8.36
N ILE A 93 -1.06 10.80 -9.18
CA ILE A 93 -1.15 9.36 -8.90
C ILE A 93 -0.41 8.93 -7.62
N LYS A 94 0.61 9.68 -7.17
CA LYS A 94 1.35 9.42 -5.93
C LYS A 94 0.46 9.50 -4.67
N GLU A 95 -0.57 10.37 -4.68
CA GLU A 95 -1.51 10.45 -3.56
C GLU A 95 -2.30 9.14 -3.40
N TYR A 96 -2.65 8.52 -4.52
CA TYR A 96 -3.40 7.25 -4.52
C TYR A 96 -2.52 6.04 -4.26
N GLU A 97 -1.22 6.10 -4.61
CA GLU A 97 -0.24 5.09 -4.21
C GLU A 97 -0.12 4.98 -2.67
N ALA A 98 -0.30 6.11 -1.96
CA ALA A 98 -0.30 6.13 -0.50
C ALA A 98 -1.60 5.61 0.15
N ILE A 99 -2.72 5.64 -0.57
CA ILE A 99 -4.06 5.28 -0.06
C ILE A 99 -4.41 3.84 -0.43
N LEU A 100 -4.12 3.43 -1.68
CA LEU A 100 -4.49 2.10 -2.17
C LEU A 100 -3.63 1.00 -1.54
N PRO A 101 -4.20 -0.18 -1.25
CA PRO A 101 -3.49 -1.26 -0.58
C PRO A 101 -2.25 -1.72 -1.33
N SER A 102 -1.07 -1.56 -0.73
CA SER A 102 0.23 -1.96 -1.31
C SER A 102 0.37 -3.48 -1.44
N SER A 103 -0.50 -4.26 -0.79
CA SER A 103 -0.56 -5.72 -0.90
C SER A 103 -0.89 -6.22 -2.30
N PHE A 104 -1.60 -5.42 -3.10
CA PHE A 104 -1.96 -5.77 -4.47
C PHE A 104 -1.92 -4.61 -5.47
N PHE A 105 -1.70 -3.35 -5.04
CA PHE A 105 -1.39 -2.24 -5.94
C PHE A 105 0.11 -2.01 -6.00
N VAL A 106 0.67 -2.09 -7.20
CA VAL A 106 2.10 -1.89 -7.44
C VAL A 106 2.31 -0.73 -8.41
N ARG A 107 3.20 0.20 -8.04
CA ARG A 107 3.64 1.27 -8.92
C ARG A 107 4.61 0.71 -9.94
N THR A 108 4.15 0.46 -11.17
CA THR A 108 4.95 -0.17 -12.23
C THR A 108 5.77 0.83 -13.04
N HIS A 109 5.28 2.07 -13.12
CA HIS A 109 5.89 3.17 -13.85
C HIS A 109 5.54 4.50 -13.19
N GLN A 110 6.24 5.59 -13.53
CA GLN A 110 5.87 6.94 -13.05
C GLN A 110 4.42 7.32 -13.38
N SER A 111 3.85 6.73 -14.42
CA SER A 111 2.50 7.00 -14.89
C SER A 111 1.49 5.88 -14.60
N TYR A 112 1.89 4.78 -13.98
CA TYR A 112 1.00 3.63 -13.78
C TYR A 112 1.07 3.06 -12.37
N LEU A 113 -0.11 2.84 -11.78
CA LEU A 113 -0.33 2.10 -10.53
C LEU A 113 -1.32 0.97 -10.83
N VAL A 114 -0.90 -0.27 -10.69
CA VAL A 114 -1.61 -1.45 -11.20
C VAL A 114 -2.08 -2.34 -10.07
N ASN A 115 -3.34 -2.77 -10.14
CA ASN A 115 -3.87 -3.83 -9.30
C ASN A 115 -3.42 -5.19 -9.88
N MET A 116 -2.52 -5.84 -9.18
CA MET A 116 -1.88 -7.07 -9.61
C MET A 116 -2.86 -8.26 -9.70
N ASN A 117 -4.03 -8.20 -9.06
CA ASN A 117 -5.08 -9.20 -9.18
C ASN A 117 -5.71 -9.27 -10.59
N TYR A 118 -5.53 -8.23 -11.39
CA TYR A 118 -5.98 -8.16 -12.78
C TYR A 118 -4.90 -8.49 -13.80
N VAL A 119 -3.68 -8.78 -13.35
CA VAL A 119 -2.59 -9.14 -14.26
C VAL A 119 -2.73 -10.58 -14.70
N GLU A 120 -2.69 -10.81 -16.03
CA GLU A 120 -2.66 -12.15 -16.63
C GLU A 120 -1.23 -12.63 -16.85
N ARG A 121 -0.36 -11.76 -17.34
CA ARG A 121 1.03 -12.13 -17.63
C ARG A 121 1.97 -10.94 -17.64
N PHE A 122 3.25 -11.24 -17.46
CA PHE A 122 4.36 -10.31 -17.64
C PHE A 122 5.17 -10.74 -18.85
N THR A 123 5.32 -9.84 -19.83
CA THR A 123 5.98 -10.15 -21.11
C THR A 123 7.52 -9.99 -21.00
N LYS A 124 8.23 -10.54 -21.99
CA LYS A 124 9.69 -10.37 -22.13
C LYS A 124 10.08 -8.91 -22.36
N GLU A 125 9.21 -8.15 -22.99
CA GLU A 125 9.34 -6.70 -23.28
C GLU A 125 9.06 -5.83 -22.05
N GLN A 126 8.87 -6.45 -20.87
CA GLN A 126 8.61 -5.80 -19.59
C GLN A 126 7.27 -5.06 -19.52
N ASN A 127 6.24 -5.61 -20.16
CA ASN A 127 4.87 -5.13 -20.06
C ASN A 127 4.01 -6.08 -19.25
N LEU A 128 3.09 -5.55 -18.45
CA LEU A 128 2.01 -6.31 -17.83
C LEU A 128 0.81 -6.30 -18.76
N ILE A 129 0.26 -7.48 -19.04
CA ILE A 129 -1.01 -7.62 -19.74
C ILE A 129 -2.09 -7.90 -18.71
N LEU A 130 -3.12 -7.07 -18.71
CA LEU A 130 -4.26 -7.18 -17.81
C LEU A 130 -5.39 -8.01 -18.44
N LYS A 131 -6.34 -8.48 -17.62
CA LYS A 131 -7.51 -9.25 -18.03
C LYS A 131 -8.38 -8.57 -19.11
N ASN A 132 -8.35 -7.24 -19.20
CA ASN A 132 -9.01 -6.47 -20.25
C ASN A 132 -8.11 -6.22 -21.48
N GLN A 133 -6.98 -6.91 -21.57
CA GLN A 133 -5.96 -6.78 -22.61
C GLN A 133 -5.24 -5.43 -22.63
N ALA A 134 -5.38 -4.60 -21.60
CA ALA A 134 -4.57 -3.41 -21.44
C ALA A 134 -3.10 -3.80 -21.22
N GLU A 135 -2.21 -3.13 -21.94
CA GLU A 135 -0.77 -3.31 -21.85
C GLU A 135 -0.14 -2.17 -21.05
N ILE A 136 0.48 -2.51 -19.95
CA ILE A 136 1.05 -1.55 -19.00
C ILE A 136 2.55 -1.72 -18.90
N ILE A 137 3.30 -0.66 -19.18
CA ILE A 137 4.77 -0.65 -19.11
C ILE A 137 5.25 -0.81 -17.65
N VAL A 138 6.33 -1.55 -17.49
CA VAL A 138 7.08 -1.64 -16.23
C VAL A 138 8.44 -0.98 -16.41
N SER A 139 8.74 0.04 -15.63
CA SER A 139 10.05 0.69 -15.69
C SER A 139 11.15 -0.24 -15.16
N ASN A 140 12.38 -0.09 -15.67
CA ASN A 140 13.53 -0.91 -15.25
C ASN A 140 13.72 -0.89 -13.74
N ARG A 141 13.47 0.26 -13.07
CA ARG A 141 13.57 0.40 -11.61
C ARG A 141 12.55 -0.41 -10.84
N LYS A 142 11.39 -0.69 -11.46
CA LYS A 142 10.27 -1.40 -10.83
C LYS A 142 10.18 -2.88 -11.23
N LYS A 143 11.03 -3.32 -12.14
CA LYS A 143 11.06 -4.70 -12.63
C LYS A 143 11.23 -5.72 -11.51
N GLU A 144 12.15 -5.46 -10.58
CA GLU A 144 12.44 -6.38 -9.48
C GLU A 144 11.24 -6.48 -8.51
N GLU A 145 10.60 -5.34 -8.19
CA GLU A 145 9.40 -5.29 -7.34
C GLU A 145 8.24 -6.10 -7.97
N VAL A 146 8.01 -5.93 -9.26
CA VAL A 146 7.00 -6.69 -10.02
C VAL A 146 7.35 -8.19 -10.05
N MET A 147 8.61 -8.54 -10.31
CA MET A 147 9.05 -9.94 -10.32
C MET A 147 8.90 -10.60 -8.96
N ASN A 148 9.18 -9.88 -7.87
CA ASN A 148 9.02 -10.39 -6.51
C ASN A 148 7.55 -10.67 -6.18
N TRP A 149 6.63 -9.83 -6.68
CA TRP A 149 5.21 -10.10 -6.52
C TRP A 149 4.81 -11.46 -7.13
N PHE A 150 5.26 -11.75 -8.36
CA PHE A 150 4.99 -13.06 -9.00
C PHE A 150 5.61 -14.23 -8.23
N LYS A 151 6.82 -14.09 -7.68
CA LYS A 151 7.48 -15.15 -6.90
C LYS A 151 6.75 -15.45 -5.58
N ASN A 152 6.14 -14.43 -4.96
CA ASN A 152 5.45 -14.56 -3.69
C ASN A 152 3.98 -15.02 -3.82
N THR A 153 3.47 -15.11 -5.06
CA THR A 153 2.09 -15.52 -5.37
C THR A 153 1.98 -17.04 -5.62
N ILE A 154 3.10 -17.76 -5.62
CA ILE A 154 3.15 -19.22 -5.84
C ILE A 154 3.00 -19.98 -4.52
#